data_cd02be933a6becf8547c903ef738a6a9
#
_entry.id   cd02be933a6becf8547c903ef738a6a9
#
_cell.length_a   1.000
_cell.length_b   1.000
_cell.length_c   1.000
_cell.angle_alpha   90.00
_cell.angle_beta   90.00
_cell.angle_gamma   90.00
#
_symmetry.space_group_name_H-M   'P 1'
#
loop_
_entity.id
_entity.type
_entity.pdbx_description
1 polymer ?
#
loop_
_entity_poly.entity_id
_entity_poly.type
_entity_poly.pdbx_seq_one_letter_code
_entity_poly.pdbx_strand_id
1 'polypeptide(L)'
;MMPAMQRTALLVATLTLACLAARPAAAQVAEVTTPPPNLIVPNYNSVPVGPFGGLEGTAYAARVDDPSAAWFNPAGLARLDTAQISGSAGVYEFTLVTPRSLPNQGGSIQQVPNYVGFSFKPRGAITLGAALVTTASWNQETDSQLLTTLPTGQERFAYSADSSFSQRILAMSAGYRGAGSWRFGGGLTFSLVDLRLVQTASDRIGDATGVQSLLVSSRVSGSALQLRSQVGVQYDKQEWRFGGAIRTPGLTVYRSGTITLDGVLAAHAGSLGASLFDTNPRFEFHLPWEFQGGVAFVGDRFELEADLLAYTPVSAYSLISTNASTLVYGSAGPNIPPSVIPQPFPALTSASNGLVNVGVGGHVRPLQDRDFRIHGGIGSNLSPVGDADTIFSKVDLLTWTLGVSGTWNKFQFSAGFNHQSGTANNITLRNLLNGETVTTSPAVRIGGLIYSLAYRF
;
A
#
# COMPACT_ATOMS: atom_id res chain seq x y z
N MET A 1 -7.53 -26.14 6.12
CA MET A 1 -6.79 -24.85 6.10
C MET A 1 -7.76 -23.80 5.61
N MET A 2 -8.21 -22.88 6.47
CA MET A 2 -9.18 -21.85 6.10
C MET A 2 -8.47 -20.67 5.42
N PRO A 3 -8.98 -20.12 4.30
CA PRO A 3 -8.37 -18.98 3.63
C PRO A 3 -8.35 -17.72 4.52
N ALA A 4 -7.29 -16.92 4.38
CA ALA A 4 -6.93 -15.80 5.24
C ALA A 4 -8.00 -14.69 5.37
N MET A 5 -8.85 -14.52 4.36
CA MET A 5 -9.98 -13.58 4.38
C MET A 5 -11.08 -13.89 5.42
N GLN A 6 -11.15 -15.14 5.89
CA GLN A 6 -12.07 -15.52 6.97
C GLN A 6 -11.66 -14.95 8.33
N ARG A 7 -10.43 -14.42 8.47
CA ARG A 7 -9.86 -14.03 9.78
C ARG A 7 -10.06 -12.55 10.12
N THR A 8 -10.14 -11.65 9.13
CA THR A 8 -10.54 -10.23 9.40
C THR A 8 -12.04 -10.14 9.63
N ALA A 9 -12.81 -10.93 8.91
CA ALA A 9 -14.19 -11.26 9.26
C ALA A 9 -14.27 -11.91 10.66
N LEU A 10 -13.22 -12.64 11.08
CA LEU A 10 -13.13 -13.26 12.39
C LEU A 10 -12.95 -12.24 13.51
N LEU A 11 -12.40 -11.05 13.29
CA LEU A 11 -12.26 -10.02 14.33
C LEU A 11 -13.62 -9.44 14.71
N VAL A 12 -14.45 -9.13 13.74
CA VAL A 12 -15.86 -8.77 13.98
C VAL A 12 -16.65 -10.01 14.36
N ALA A 13 -16.40 -11.16 13.74
CA ALA A 13 -17.05 -12.43 14.06
C ALA A 13 -16.61 -13.04 15.41
N THR A 14 -15.37 -12.81 15.88
CA THR A 14 -14.96 -13.30 17.22
C THR A 14 -15.60 -12.49 18.33
N LEU A 15 -15.81 -11.18 18.12
CA LEU A 15 -16.65 -10.38 19.03
C LEU A 15 -18.10 -10.86 19.00
N THR A 16 -18.61 -11.16 17.82
CA THR A 16 -19.97 -11.69 17.63
C THR A 16 -20.08 -13.12 18.19
N LEU A 17 -19.06 -13.99 18.02
CA LEU A 17 -19.06 -15.34 18.57
C LEU A 17 -18.85 -15.37 20.09
N ALA A 18 -18.03 -14.48 20.66
CA ALA A 18 -17.91 -14.35 22.11
C ALA A 18 -19.25 -13.88 22.75
N CYS A 19 -19.96 -13.00 22.03
CA CYS A 19 -21.32 -12.61 22.38
C CYS A 19 -22.34 -13.75 22.18
N LEU A 20 -22.09 -14.69 21.26
CA LEU A 20 -22.98 -15.82 20.93
C LEU A 20 -22.78 -17.06 21.81
N ALA A 21 -21.57 -17.26 22.37
CA ALA A 21 -21.29 -18.39 23.27
C ALA A 21 -22.03 -18.30 24.65
N ALA A 22 -22.64 -17.17 24.96
CA ALA A 22 -23.38 -16.96 26.19
C ALA A 22 -24.91 -17.28 26.08
N ARG A 23 -25.33 -18.10 25.09
CA ARG A 23 -26.75 -18.35 24.83
C ARG A 23 -27.33 -19.51 25.65
N PRO A 24 -28.52 -19.34 26.24
CA PRO A 24 -29.45 -20.45 26.46
C PRO A 24 -30.07 -20.85 25.10
N ALA A 25 -30.15 -22.16 24.88
CA ALA A 25 -30.69 -22.74 23.65
C ALA A 25 -32.15 -22.33 23.44
N ALA A 26 -32.44 -21.44 22.50
CA ALA A 26 -33.72 -21.25 21.83
C ALA A 26 -33.89 -19.89 21.11
N ALA A 27 -32.88 -19.29 20.55
CA ALA A 27 -33.11 -18.20 19.61
C ALA A 27 -32.17 -18.37 18.39
N GLN A 28 -32.75 -18.62 17.23
CA GLN A 28 -32.02 -18.47 15.97
C GLN A 28 -31.52 -17.03 15.88
N VAL A 29 -30.24 -16.86 16.00
CA VAL A 29 -29.61 -15.56 15.87
C VAL A 29 -29.41 -15.26 14.40
N ALA A 30 -29.93 -14.14 14.01
CA ALA A 30 -29.53 -13.51 12.75
C ALA A 30 -28.00 -13.41 12.74
N GLU A 31 -27.40 -14.03 11.74
CA GLU A 31 -25.96 -14.05 11.52
C GLU A 31 -25.56 -12.67 11.05
N VAL A 32 -24.72 -11.98 11.81
CA VAL A 32 -24.27 -10.61 11.52
C VAL A 32 -23.47 -10.58 10.21
N THR A 33 -23.80 -9.74 9.22
CA THR A 33 -23.09 -9.63 7.94
C THR A 33 -21.69 -9.06 8.13
N THR A 34 -20.67 -9.71 7.55
CA THR A 34 -19.37 -9.09 7.44
C THR A 34 -19.46 -7.97 6.42
N PRO A 35 -18.99 -6.78 6.79
CA PRO A 35 -18.87 -5.69 5.85
C PRO A 35 -17.97 -6.09 4.66
N PRO A 36 -18.14 -5.44 3.51
CA PRO A 36 -17.22 -5.66 2.39
C PRO A 36 -15.78 -5.42 2.86
N PRO A 37 -14.84 -6.27 2.47
CA PRO A 37 -13.47 -6.14 2.93
C PRO A 37 -12.90 -4.82 2.43
N ASN A 38 -12.24 -4.08 3.31
CA ASN A 38 -11.36 -3.00 2.89
C ASN A 38 -10.24 -3.58 2.05
N LEU A 39 -10.12 -3.09 0.83
CA LEU A 39 -8.99 -3.41 -0.01
C LEU A 39 -7.82 -2.51 0.39
N ILE A 40 -6.70 -3.10 0.78
CA ILE A 40 -5.44 -2.40 0.93
C ILE A 40 -4.43 -3.10 0.03
N VAL A 41 -3.88 -2.36 -0.92
CA VAL A 41 -2.94 -2.89 -1.90
C VAL A 41 -1.53 -2.40 -1.55
N PRO A 42 -0.68 -3.27 -0.97
CA PRO A 42 0.63 -2.89 -0.45
C PRO A 42 1.76 -3.09 -1.48
N ASN A 43 1.45 -3.03 -2.79
CA ASN A 43 2.44 -3.26 -3.83
C ASN A 43 3.62 -2.30 -3.69
N TYR A 44 4.86 -2.80 -3.80
CA TYR A 44 6.05 -2.07 -3.36
C TYR A 44 6.34 -0.78 -4.12
N ASN A 45 6.01 -0.68 -5.40
CA ASN A 45 6.27 0.50 -6.23
C ASN A 45 4.99 0.95 -6.94
N SER A 46 3.93 1.17 -6.17
CA SER A 46 2.63 1.59 -6.71
C SER A 46 2.57 3.06 -7.11
N VAL A 47 3.46 3.89 -6.58
CA VAL A 47 3.56 5.31 -6.91
C VAL A 47 4.76 5.51 -7.84
N PRO A 48 4.57 6.09 -9.05
CA PRO A 48 5.66 6.44 -9.95
C PRO A 48 6.59 7.48 -9.34
N VAL A 49 7.90 7.20 -9.33
CA VAL A 49 8.92 8.01 -8.69
C VAL A 49 9.80 8.72 -9.73
N GLY A 50 10.16 9.96 -9.43
CA GLY A 50 11.14 10.74 -10.18
C GLY A 50 10.62 11.37 -11.48
N PRO A 51 11.42 12.26 -12.09
CA PRO A 51 11.00 13.01 -13.26
C PRO A 51 10.88 12.16 -14.53
N PHE A 52 11.66 11.10 -14.66
CA PHE A 52 11.68 10.22 -15.83
C PHE A 52 11.26 8.79 -15.50
N GLY A 53 11.79 8.19 -14.43
CA GLY A 53 11.42 6.83 -14.04
C GLY A 53 9.90 6.62 -13.91
N GLY A 54 9.19 7.63 -13.40
CA GLY A 54 7.74 7.64 -13.33
C GLY A 54 7.02 7.68 -14.67
N LEU A 55 7.67 8.17 -15.75
CA LEU A 55 7.13 8.24 -17.11
C LEU A 55 7.56 7.08 -18.00
N GLU A 56 8.49 6.25 -17.54
CA GLU A 56 9.13 5.18 -18.31
C GLU A 56 8.93 3.80 -17.66
N GLY A 57 7.77 3.59 -17.03
CA GLY A 57 7.38 2.28 -16.48
C GLY A 57 8.30 1.77 -15.37
N THR A 58 8.99 2.68 -14.64
CA THR A 58 10.02 2.41 -13.61
C THR A 58 11.32 1.78 -14.12
N ALA A 59 11.53 1.67 -15.44
CA ALA A 59 12.75 1.17 -16.05
C ALA A 59 13.82 2.28 -16.11
N TYR A 60 14.60 2.43 -15.03
CA TYR A 60 15.54 3.56 -14.90
C TYR A 60 16.80 3.24 -14.07
N ALA A 61 17.15 1.96 -13.87
CA ALA A 61 18.29 1.57 -13.03
C ALA A 61 19.65 1.73 -13.72
N ALA A 62 19.70 1.50 -15.04
CA ALA A 62 20.95 1.51 -15.80
C ALA A 62 21.35 2.91 -16.29
N ARG A 63 20.38 3.80 -16.53
CA ARG A 63 20.65 5.13 -17.13
C ARG A 63 20.29 6.31 -16.24
N VAL A 64 19.86 6.08 -15.01
CA VAL A 64 19.53 7.16 -14.08
C VAL A 64 20.69 8.16 -13.96
N ASP A 65 20.39 9.44 -14.25
CA ASP A 65 21.35 10.54 -14.33
C ASP A 65 20.77 11.85 -13.74
N ASP A 66 19.88 11.73 -12.75
CA ASP A 66 19.29 12.82 -12.01
C ASP A 66 19.31 12.50 -10.48
N PRO A 67 18.92 13.41 -9.58
CA PRO A 67 18.97 13.14 -8.14
C PRO A 67 18.13 11.95 -7.67
N SER A 68 17.18 11.43 -8.48
CA SER A 68 16.45 10.20 -8.15
C SER A 68 17.35 8.95 -8.14
N ALA A 69 18.57 9.06 -8.67
CA ALA A 69 19.60 8.04 -8.54
C ALA A 69 19.86 7.65 -7.07
N ALA A 70 19.72 8.58 -6.13
CA ALA A 70 19.83 8.27 -4.71
C ALA A 70 18.86 7.16 -4.27
N TRP A 71 17.75 6.99 -4.99
CA TRP A 71 16.77 5.93 -4.80
C TRP A 71 16.94 4.79 -5.81
N PHE A 72 16.90 5.02 -7.12
CA PHE A 72 16.90 3.95 -8.12
C PHE A 72 18.19 3.13 -8.11
N ASN A 73 19.33 3.81 -8.28
CA ASN A 73 20.66 3.20 -8.29
C ASN A 73 21.69 4.26 -7.88
N PRO A 74 22.27 4.20 -6.68
CA PRO A 74 23.18 5.22 -6.18
C PRO A 74 24.44 5.44 -7.06
N ALA A 75 24.81 4.46 -7.89
CA ALA A 75 25.91 4.63 -8.85
C ALA A 75 25.60 5.72 -9.90
N GLY A 76 24.34 5.96 -10.21
CA GLY A 76 23.90 6.99 -11.14
C GLY A 76 24.24 8.41 -10.69
N LEU A 77 24.38 8.68 -9.39
CA LEU A 77 24.85 9.96 -8.88
C LEU A 77 26.22 10.35 -9.45
N ALA A 78 27.08 9.37 -9.73
CA ALA A 78 28.39 9.63 -10.33
C ALA A 78 28.35 10.15 -11.77
N ARG A 79 27.16 10.17 -12.44
CA ARG A 79 26.95 10.80 -13.75
C ARG A 79 26.75 12.30 -13.65
N LEU A 80 26.34 12.78 -12.48
CA LEU A 80 26.01 14.18 -12.30
C LEU A 80 27.27 15.03 -12.21
N ASP A 81 27.34 16.04 -13.06
CA ASP A 81 28.47 16.97 -13.10
C ASP A 81 28.19 18.29 -12.39
N THR A 82 26.92 18.60 -12.13
CA THR A 82 26.47 19.80 -11.43
C THR A 82 25.52 19.46 -10.29
N ALA A 83 25.38 20.38 -9.35
CA ALA A 83 24.34 20.27 -8.34
C ALA A 83 22.96 20.41 -9.00
N GLN A 84 22.01 19.64 -8.51
CA GLN A 84 20.63 19.65 -9.01
C GLN A 84 19.65 19.53 -7.85
N ILE A 85 18.48 20.15 -8.01
CA ILE A 85 17.30 19.92 -7.20
C ILE A 85 16.15 19.57 -8.14
N SER A 86 15.36 18.57 -7.77
CA SER A 86 14.21 18.16 -8.58
C SER A 86 13.07 17.68 -7.68
N GLY A 87 11.84 17.86 -8.15
CA GLY A 87 10.66 17.38 -7.46
C GLY A 87 9.61 16.91 -8.45
N SER A 88 8.84 15.92 -8.06
CA SER A 88 7.67 15.47 -8.80
C SER A 88 6.49 15.20 -7.86
N ALA A 89 5.30 15.42 -8.40
CA ALA A 89 4.05 15.08 -7.73
C ALA A 89 3.08 14.46 -8.73
N GLY A 90 2.09 13.74 -8.21
CA GLY A 90 1.04 13.17 -9.02
C GLY A 90 -0.33 13.41 -8.38
N VAL A 91 -1.33 13.50 -9.24
CA VAL A 91 -2.74 13.44 -8.84
C VAL A 91 -3.29 12.13 -9.35
N TYR A 92 -3.74 11.28 -8.45
CA TYR A 92 -4.21 9.93 -8.76
C TYR A 92 -5.69 9.81 -8.45
N GLU A 93 -6.42 9.22 -9.38
CA GLU A 93 -7.78 8.74 -9.18
C GLU A 93 -7.73 7.23 -9.00
N PHE A 94 -8.22 6.77 -7.87
CA PHE A 94 -8.41 5.36 -7.58
C PHE A 94 -9.88 4.99 -7.83
N THR A 95 -10.13 3.97 -8.63
CA THR A 95 -11.47 3.47 -8.92
C THR A 95 -11.53 1.98 -8.67
N LEU A 96 -12.43 1.57 -7.78
CA LEU A 96 -12.80 0.18 -7.60
C LEU A 96 -14.07 -0.11 -8.40
N VAL A 97 -13.98 -1.03 -9.35
CA VAL A 97 -15.13 -1.47 -10.15
C VAL A 97 -15.64 -2.78 -9.56
N THR A 98 -16.74 -2.69 -8.82
CA THR A 98 -17.41 -3.88 -8.27
C THR A 98 -18.49 -4.39 -9.24
N PRO A 99 -18.85 -5.69 -9.20
CA PRO A 99 -20.01 -6.20 -9.89
C PRO A 99 -21.29 -5.43 -9.50
N ARG A 100 -22.25 -5.32 -10.42
CA ARG A 100 -23.51 -4.55 -10.22
C ARG A 100 -24.32 -4.96 -8.98
N SER A 101 -24.07 -6.13 -8.42
CA SER A 101 -24.74 -6.65 -7.21
C SER A 101 -24.21 -6.10 -5.91
N LEU A 102 -23.09 -5.36 -5.92
CA LEU A 102 -22.49 -4.77 -4.73
C LEU A 102 -22.58 -3.24 -4.82
N PRO A 103 -22.73 -2.54 -3.67
CA PRO A 103 -22.71 -1.08 -3.67
C PRO A 103 -21.42 -0.57 -4.30
N ASN A 104 -21.52 0.44 -5.16
CA ASN A 104 -20.36 1.09 -5.76
C ASN A 104 -19.48 1.66 -4.66
N GLN A 105 -18.25 1.18 -4.60
CA GLN A 105 -17.24 1.81 -3.77
C GLN A 105 -16.71 3.01 -4.56
N GLY A 106 -16.84 4.20 -4.00
CA GLY A 106 -16.48 5.45 -4.67
C GLY A 106 -15.00 5.51 -5.03
N GLY A 107 -14.68 6.25 -6.08
CA GLY A 107 -13.31 6.63 -6.40
C GLY A 107 -12.80 7.68 -5.42
N SER A 108 -11.54 7.63 -5.06
CA SER A 108 -10.87 8.69 -4.30
C SER A 108 -9.82 9.39 -5.16
N ILE A 109 -9.77 10.72 -5.06
CA ILE A 109 -8.72 11.51 -5.71
C ILE A 109 -7.69 11.87 -4.65
N GLN A 110 -6.43 11.55 -4.92
CA GLN A 110 -5.32 11.82 -4.02
C GLN A 110 -4.23 12.60 -4.74
N GLN A 111 -3.71 13.64 -4.08
CA GLN A 111 -2.49 14.30 -4.49
C GLN A 111 -1.32 13.74 -3.68
N VAL A 112 -0.35 13.16 -4.36
CA VAL A 112 0.81 12.54 -3.74
C VAL A 112 2.08 13.24 -4.19
N PRO A 113 2.84 13.89 -3.27
CA PRO A 113 4.23 14.24 -3.54
C PRO A 113 5.03 12.95 -3.68
N ASN A 114 5.38 12.58 -4.91
CA ASN A 114 6.03 11.29 -5.16
C ASN A 114 7.53 11.35 -4.98
N TYR A 115 8.14 12.55 -5.18
CA TYR A 115 9.58 12.64 -5.12
C TYR A 115 10.05 14.08 -4.92
N VAL A 116 11.05 14.24 -4.07
CA VAL A 116 11.92 15.43 -3.99
C VAL A 116 13.36 14.95 -3.85
N GLY A 117 14.25 15.39 -4.73
CA GLY A 117 15.64 14.98 -4.72
C GLY A 117 16.60 16.15 -4.87
N PHE A 118 17.76 15.96 -4.30
CA PHE A 118 18.87 16.89 -4.34
C PHE A 118 20.17 16.14 -4.58
N SER A 119 21.05 16.70 -5.39
CA SER A 119 22.40 16.20 -5.57
C SER A 119 23.41 17.35 -5.46
N PHE A 120 24.56 17.02 -4.90
CA PHE A 120 25.67 17.95 -4.71
C PHE A 120 26.97 17.24 -5.04
N LYS A 121 27.79 17.86 -5.88
CA LYS A 121 29.11 17.36 -6.25
C LYS A 121 30.17 18.17 -5.51
N PRO A 122 30.72 17.64 -4.43
CA PRO A 122 31.95 18.18 -3.85
C PRO A 122 33.07 18.06 -4.88
N ARG A 123 34.27 18.30 -4.54
CA ARG A 123 35.42 18.15 -5.44
C ARG A 123 35.74 16.68 -5.70
N GLY A 124 36.18 16.33 -6.92
CA GLY A 124 36.66 15.00 -7.26
C GLY A 124 35.61 14.07 -7.88
N ALA A 125 35.72 12.77 -7.60
CA ALA A 125 34.97 11.69 -8.24
C ALA A 125 33.67 11.31 -7.47
N ILE A 126 33.39 11.97 -6.35
CA ILE A 126 32.24 11.65 -5.49
C ILE A 126 31.12 12.67 -5.70
N THR A 127 29.91 12.18 -5.85
CA THR A 127 28.67 12.97 -5.83
C THR A 127 27.76 12.47 -4.71
N LEU A 128 27.26 13.36 -3.89
CA LEU A 128 26.30 13.08 -2.83
C LEU A 128 24.89 13.36 -3.33
N GLY A 129 23.93 12.56 -2.86
CA GLY A 129 22.52 12.77 -3.20
C GLY A 129 21.61 12.36 -2.06
N ALA A 130 20.46 13.03 -2.00
CA ALA A 130 19.36 12.67 -1.14
C ALA A 130 18.05 12.72 -1.93
N ALA A 131 17.14 11.79 -1.63
CA ALA A 131 15.82 11.74 -2.24
C ALA A 131 14.78 11.32 -1.20
N LEU A 132 13.71 12.11 -1.12
CA LEU A 132 12.50 11.72 -0.43
C LEU A 132 11.54 11.17 -1.48
N VAL A 133 11.12 9.93 -1.33
CA VAL A 133 10.23 9.26 -2.29
C VAL A 133 9.03 8.65 -1.57
N THR A 134 7.88 8.67 -2.23
CA THR A 134 6.69 7.90 -1.82
C THR A 134 6.57 6.72 -2.77
N THR A 135 6.76 5.51 -2.27
CA THR A 135 6.73 4.28 -3.09
C THR A 135 5.38 3.59 -3.07
N ALA A 136 4.61 3.78 -2.01
CA ALA A 136 3.24 3.33 -1.90
C ALA A 136 2.39 4.38 -1.20
N SER A 137 1.19 4.61 -1.72
CA SER A 137 0.17 5.45 -1.11
C SER A 137 -1.18 4.90 -1.51
N TRP A 138 -1.95 4.51 -0.54
CA TRP A 138 -3.27 3.94 -0.69
C TRP A 138 -4.20 4.55 0.33
N ASN A 139 -5.34 5.02 -0.11
CA ASN A 139 -6.41 5.49 0.76
C ASN A 139 -7.74 5.06 0.17
N GLN A 140 -8.55 4.41 0.97
CA GLN A 140 -9.87 3.97 0.57
C GLN A 140 -10.87 4.29 1.67
N GLU A 141 -11.94 4.96 1.27
CA GLU A 141 -13.12 5.19 2.07
C GLU A 141 -14.28 4.40 1.48
N THR A 142 -15.02 3.71 2.32
CA THR A 142 -16.14 2.87 1.92
C THR A 142 -17.29 3.13 2.85
N ASP A 143 -18.44 3.54 2.30
CA ASP A 143 -19.70 3.65 3.00
C ASP A 143 -20.74 2.81 2.30
N SER A 144 -21.46 2.00 3.07
CA SER A 144 -22.55 1.22 2.54
C SER A 144 -23.73 1.17 3.51
N GLN A 145 -24.93 1.18 2.97
CA GLN A 145 -26.17 1.00 3.70
C GLN A 145 -27.03 -0.02 2.97
N LEU A 146 -27.55 -0.96 3.71
CA LEU A 146 -28.49 -1.95 3.19
C LEU A 146 -29.75 -1.89 4.05
N LEU A 147 -30.90 -1.84 3.36
CA LEU A 147 -32.22 -1.99 3.98
C LEU A 147 -32.83 -3.27 3.44
N THR A 148 -33.14 -4.21 4.33
CA THR A 148 -33.72 -5.50 3.97
C THR A 148 -35.08 -5.64 4.65
N THR A 149 -36.08 -6.05 3.89
CA THR A 149 -37.39 -6.41 4.45
C THR A 149 -37.37 -7.90 4.79
N LEU A 150 -37.48 -8.21 6.05
CA LEU A 150 -37.58 -9.58 6.57
C LEU A 150 -39.04 -9.99 6.68
N PRO A 151 -39.36 -11.29 6.71
CA PRO A 151 -40.74 -11.77 6.99
C PRO A 151 -41.31 -11.28 8.29
N THR A 152 -40.45 -10.97 9.27
CA THR A 152 -40.83 -10.57 10.64
C THR A 152 -40.65 -9.07 10.91
N GLY A 153 -40.04 -8.30 9.96
CA GLY A 153 -39.77 -6.88 10.20
C GLY A 153 -38.83 -6.25 9.17
N GLN A 154 -38.09 -5.26 9.61
CA GLN A 154 -37.10 -4.56 8.78
C GLN A 154 -35.72 -4.60 9.45
N GLU A 155 -34.70 -4.75 8.64
CA GLU A 155 -33.31 -4.66 9.03
C GLU A 155 -32.64 -3.49 8.30
N ARG A 156 -31.87 -2.74 9.06
CA ARG A 156 -30.99 -1.69 8.53
C ARG A 156 -29.55 -1.97 8.95
N PHE A 157 -28.74 -2.30 7.98
CA PHE A 157 -27.29 -2.43 8.14
C PHE A 157 -26.60 -1.19 7.58
N ALA A 158 -25.64 -0.62 8.32
CA ALA A 158 -24.75 0.44 7.83
C ALA A 158 -23.31 0.10 8.18
N TYR A 159 -22.43 0.33 7.23
CA TYR A 159 -21.00 0.10 7.37
C TYR A 159 -20.21 1.29 6.80
N SER A 160 -19.22 1.71 7.56
CA SER A 160 -18.25 2.72 7.14
C SER A 160 -16.83 2.22 7.43
N ALA A 161 -15.94 2.40 6.50
CA ALA A 161 -14.54 2.05 6.67
C ALA A 161 -13.63 3.07 6.00
N ASP A 162 -12.57 3.45 6.70
CA ASP A 162 -11.47 4.29 6.23
C ASP A 162 -10.17 3.52 6.43
N SER A 163 -9.47 3.21 5.36
CA SER A 163 -8.20 2.50 5.37
C SER A 163 -7.15 3.25 4.59
N SER A 164 -5.99 3.39 5.17
CA SER A 164 -4.84 3.98 4.49
C SER A 164 -3.56 3.19 4.75
N PHE A 165 -2.73 3.13 3.72
CA PHE A 165 -1.38 2.59 3.78
C PHE A 165 -0.45 3.52 3.02
N SER A 166 0.68 3.89 3.62
CA SER A 166 1.70 4.67 2.92
C SER A 166 3.09 4.23 3.28
N GLN A 167 3.99 4.32 2.30
CA GLN A 167 5.41 4.12 2.49
C GLN A 167 6.17 5.30 1.90
N ARG A 168 6.90 6.01 2.76
CA ARG A 168 7.76 7.15 2.42
C ARG A 168 9.19 6.83 2.78
N ILE A 169 10.13 7.12 1.90
CA ILE A 169 11.52 6.73 2.04
C ILE A 169 12.41 7.96 1.84
N LEU A 170 13.28 8.22 2.80
CA LEU A 170 14.42 9.12 2.66
C LEU A 170 15.64 8.28 2.29
N ALA A 171 16.15 8.42 1.07
CA ALA A 171 17.37 7.82 0.60
C ALA A 171 18.52 8.84 0.66
N MET A 172 19.64 8.48 1.25
CA MET A 172 20.85 9.29 1.34
C MET A 172 22.03 8.47 0.80
N SER A 173 22.64 8.92 -0.27
CA SER A 173 23.59 8.11 -1.04
C SER A 173 24.77 8.92 -1.55
N ALA A 174 25.85 8.19 -1.86
CA ALA A 174 27.01 8.68 -2.54
C ALA A 174 27.28 7.84 -3.79
N GLY A 175 27.60 8.51 -4.90
CA GLY A 175 28.10 7.89 -6.13
C GLY A 175 29.57 8.19 -6.31
N TYR A 176 30.34 7.21 -6.79
CA TYR A 176 31.77 7.29 -7.07
C TYR A 176 32.02 6.94 -8.54
N ARG A 177 32.70 7.83 -9.26
CA ARG A 177 33.19 7.59 -10.63
C ARG A 177 34.47 6.80 -10.57
N GLY A 178 34.37 5.50 -10.87
CA GLY A 178 35.50 4.59 -10.93
C GLY A 178 36.37 4.77 -12.17
N ALA A 179 37.33 3.89 -12.35
CA ALA A 179 38.17 3.86 -13.55
C ALA A 179 37.35 3.40 -14.77
N GLY A 180 37.63 4.04 -15.92
CA GLY A 180 36.95 3.71 -17.17
C GLY A 180 35.44 3.98 -17.11
N SER A 181 34.66 2.98 -17.49
CA SER A 181 33.19 3.06 -17.61
C SER A 181 32.41 2.63 -16.36
N TRP A 182 33.10 2.28 -15.27
CA TRP A 182 32.47 1.82 -14.05
C TRP A 182 32.07 2.95 -13.12
N ARG A 183 30.92 2.84 -12.52
CA ARG A 183 30.39 3.68 -11.45
C ARG A 183 29.88 2.82 -10.32
N PHE A 184 30.12 3.26 -9.11
CA PHE A 184 29.69 2.60 -7.88
C PHE A 184 28.90 3.58 -7.03
N GLY A 185 28.05 3.07 -6.19
CA GLY A 185 27.33 3.88 -5.24
C GLY A 185 26.86 3.09 -4.04
N GLY A 186 26.59 3.81 -2.99
CA GLY A 186 26.06 3.23 -1.76
C GLY A 186 25.39 4.26 -0.88
N GLY A 187 24.55 3.80 0.04
CA GLY A 187 23.84 4.69 0.93
C GLY A 187 22.93 3.99 1.92
N LEU A 188 22.21 4.80 2.65
CA LEU A 188 21.22 4.39 3.63
C LEU A 188 19.82 4.89 3.20
N THR A 189 18.81 4.12 3.53
CA THR A 189 17.41 4.51 3.35
C THR A 189 16.64 4.38 4.65
N PHE A 190 15.86 5.40 4.98
CA PHE A 190 14.95 5.45 6.11
C PHE A 190 13.53 5.34 5.56
N SER A 191 12.87 4.23 5.82
CA SER A 191 11.51 3.96 5.35
C SER A 191 10.52 4.14 6.48
N LEU A 192 9.62 5.11 6.35
CA LEU A 192 8.47 5.30 7.22
C LEU A 192 7.26 4.61 6.59
N VAL A 193 6.70 3.65 7.30
CA VAL A 193 5.50 2.93 6.92
C VAL A 193 4.39 3.28 7.88
N ASP A 194 3.25 3.71 7.36
CA ASP A 194 2.05 4.04 8.11
C ASP A 194 0.88 3.18 7.64
N LEU A 195 0.15 2.60 8.59
CA LEU A 195 -1.09 1.85 8.37
C LEU A 195 -2.18 2.41 9.29
N ARG A 196 -3.37 2.61 8.72
CA ARG A 196 -4.56 2.97 9.49
C ARG A 196 -5.77 2.21 8.95
N LEU A 197 -6.51 1.60 9.87
CA LEU A 197 -7.76 0.91 9.62
C LEU A 197 -8.79 1.45 10.60
N VAL A 198 -9.86 2.03 10.11
CA VAL A 198 -11.00 2.45 10.92
C VAL A 198 -12.24 1.82 10.33
N GLN A 199 -13.02 1.14 11.13
CA GLN A 199 -14.23 0.46 10.68
C GLN A 199 -15.35 0.67 11.70
N THR A 200 -16.53 0.96 11.20
CA THR A 200 -17.75 1.04 12.02
C THR A 200 -18.85 0.26 11.32
N ALA A 201 -19.45 -0.65 12.03
CA ALA A 201 -20.61 -1.41 11.56
C ALA A 201 -21.77 -1.22 12.54
N SER A 202 -22.94 -0.94 12.01
CA SER A 202 -24.17 -0.93 12.80
C SER A 202 -25.22 -1.79 12.12
N ASP A 203 -25.90 -2.59 12.91
CA ASP A 203 -27.02 -3.40 12.47
C ASP A 203 -28.21 -3.15 13.38
N ARG A 204 -29.38 -2.97 12.80
CA ARG A 204 -30.62 -2.75 13.54
C ARG A 204 -31.73 -3.58 12.92
N ILE A 205 -32.29 -4.48 13.71
CA ILE A 205 -33.43 -5.31 13.34
C ILE A 205 -34.61 -4.88 14.19
N GLY A 206 -35.70 -4.48 13.51
CA GLY A 206 -36.98 -4.17 14.18
C GLY A 206 -38.01 -5.21 13.77
N ASP A 207 -38.65 -5.85 14.78
CA ASP A 207 -39.74 -6.80 14.58
C ASP A 207 -40.90 -6.51 15.56
N ALA A 208 -41.92 -7.36 15.53
CA ALA A 208 -43.11 -7.23 16.41
C ALA A 208 -42.77 -7.35 17.91
N THR A 209 -41.60 -7.87 18.27
CA THR A 209 -41.15 -8.07 19.64
C THR A 209 -40.26 -6.91 20.15
N GLY A 210 -39.82 -6.02 19.25
CA GLY A 210 -39.05 -4.81 19.54
C GLY A 210 -37.86 -4.59 18.60
N VAL A 211 -36.85 -3.89 19.10
CA VAL A 211 -35.65 -3.55 18.31
C VAL A 211 -34.40 -4.19 18.91
N GLN A 212 -33.65 -4.90 18.09
CA GLN A 212 -32.30 -5.35 18.41
C GLN A 212 -31.30 -4.47 17.65
N SER A 213 -30.15 -4.15 18.25
CA SER A 213 -29.14 -3.35 17.61
C SER A 213 -27.74 -3.81 18.00
N LEU A 214 -26.88 -3.84 17.01
CA LEU A 214 -25.43 -4.06 17.15
C LEU A 214 -24.71 -2.83 16.63
N LEU A 215 -23.76 -2.34 17.40
CA LEU A 215 -22.80 -1.32 16.98
C LEU A 215 -21.40 -1.83 17.30
N VAL A 216 -20.51 -1.83 16.31
CA VAL A 216 -19.10 -2.17 16.49
C VAL A 216 -18.27 -1.08 15.82
N SER A 217 -17.30 -0.55 16.55
CA SER A 217 -16.29 0.37 16.03
C SER A 217 -14.91 -0.18 16.35
N SER A 218 -14.05 -0.22 15.35
CA SER A 218 -12.65 -0.62 15.53
C SER A 218 -11.73 0.37 14.87
N ARG A 219 -10.63 0.68 15.51
CA ARG A 219 -9.54 1.48 14.98
C ARG A 219 -8.24 0.79 15.29
N VAL A 220 -7.47 0.53 14.23
CA VAL A 220 -6.12 -0.01 14.32
C VAL A 220 -5.22 0.92 13.54
N SER A 221 -4.15 1.39 14.15
CA SER A 221 -3.13 2.18 13.48
C SER A 221 -1.74 1.76 13.92
N GLY A 222 -0.77 1.89 13.02
CA GLY A 222 0.62 1.59 13.29
C GLY A 222 1.55 2.36 12.37
N SER A 223 2.69 2.73 12.92
CA SER A 223 3.80 3.37 12.19
C SER A 223 5.10 2.67 12.54
N ALA A 224 5.94 2.44 11.53
CA ALA A 224 7.28 1.89 11.71
C ALA A 224 8.31 2.68 10.89
N LEU A 225 9.41 3.04 11.53
CA LEU A 225 10.59 3.59 10.86
C LEU A 225 11.64 2.49 10.73
N GLN A 226 12.11 2.27 9.51
CA GLN A 226 13.09 1.23 9.19
C GLN A 226 14.33 1.81 8.54
N LEU A 227 15.47 1.27 8.90
CA LEU A 227 16.77 1.55 8.29
C LEU A 227 17.15 0.42 7.36
N ARG A 228 17.61 0.74 6.13
CA ARG A 228 18.15 -0.19 5.13
C ARG A 228 19.46 0.36 4.57
N SER A 229 20.34 -0.52 4.15
CA SER A 229 21.51 -0.18 3.34
C SER A 229 21.22 -0.45 1.87
N GLN A 230 21.84 0.32 0.98
CA GLN A 230 21.81 0.08 -0.45
C GLN A 230 23.17 0.22 -1.08
N VAL A 231 23.42 -0.58 -2.11
CA VAL A 231 24.61 -0.49 -2.97
C VAL A 231 24.19 -0.58 -4.41
N GLY A 232 24.94 0.05 -5.31
CA GLY A 232 24.64 0.06 -6.71
C GLY A 232 25.91 0.09 -7.58
N VAL A 233 25.76 -0.38 -8.81
CA VAL A 233 26.79 -0.37 -9.84
C VAL A 233 26.18 0.01 -11.17
N GLN A 234 26.95 0.75 -11.99
CA GLN A 234 26.64 0.99 -13.40
C GLN A 234 27.90 0.79 -14.24
N TYR A 235 27.69 0.30 -15.46
CA TYR A 235 28.74 0.09 -16.45
C TYR A 235 28.27 0.54 -17.83
N ASP A 236 29.07 1.37 -18.51
CA ASP A 236 28.80 1.86 -19.85
C ASP A 236 29.70 1.17 -20.87
N LYS A 237 29.11 0.73 -21.98
CA LYS A 237 29.85 0.15 -23.13
C LYS A 237 29.20 0.64 -24.41
N GLN A 238 29.82 1.64 -25.01
CA GLN A 238 29.29 2.31 -26.21
C GLN A 238 27.87 2.83 -25.94
N GLU A 239 26.88 2.41 -26.73
CA GLU A 239 25.47 2.76 -26.57
C GLU A 239 24.76 1.94 -25.47
N TRP A 240 25.39 0.91 -24.92
CA TRP A 240 24.81 0.05 -23.93
C TRP A 240 25.16 0.51 -22.51
N ARG A 241 24.17 0.53 -21.65
CA ARG A 241 24.35 0.75 -20.22
C ARG A 241 23.77 -0.41 -19.42
N PHE A 242 24.47 -0.78 -18.39
CA PHE A 242 24.08 -1.83 -17.45
C PHE A 242 24.02 -1.23 -16.05
N GLY A 243 23.00 -1.58 -15.31
CA GLY A 243 22.82 -1.11 -13.95
C GLY A 243 22.37 -2.21 -13.02
N GLY A 244 22.78 -2.14 -11.76
CA GLY A 244 22.29 -3.03 -10.72
C GLY A 244 22.30 -2.34 -9.37
N ALA A 245 21.31 -2.64 -8.54
CA ALA A 245 21.23 -2.18 -7.17
C ALA A 245 20.69 -3.28 -6.25
N ILE A 246 21.14 -3.28 -5.00
CA ILE A 246 20.69 -4.20 -3.96
C ILE A 246 20.34 -3.37 -2.73
N ARG A 247 19.20 -3.68 -2.10
CA ARG A 247 18.78 -3.13 -0.82
C ARG A 247 18.57 -4.23 0.20
N THR A 248 19.08 -4.01 1.41
CA THR A 248 18.94 -4.97 2.51
C THR A 248 17.51 -5.02 3.04
N PRO A 249 17.12 -6.04 3.81
CA PRO A 249 15.90 -6.00 4.59
C PRO A 249 15.86 -4.80 5.54
N GLY A 250 14.66 -4.40 5.93
CA GLY A 250 14.46 -3.31 6.87
C GLY A 250 14.78 -3.70 8.31
N LEU A 251 15.60 -2.89 8.98
CA LEU A 251 15.80 -2.94 10.44
C LEU A 251 14.87 -1.92 11.08
N THR A 252 13.90 -2.37 11.87
CA THR A 252 12.98 -1.46 12.58
C THR A 252 13.71 -0.73 13.68
N VAL A 253 13.80 0.60 13.60
CA VAL A 253 14.44 1.47 14.59
C VAL A 253 13.44 2.19 15.48
N TYR A 254 12.21 2.36 15.02
CA TYR A 254 11.11 2.95 15.79
C TYR A 254 9.79 2.34 15.36
N ARG A 255 8.88 2.22 16.31
CA ARG A 255 7.50 1.77 16.05
C ARG A 255 6.55 2.38 17.05
N SER A 256 5.30 2.57 16.61
CA SER A 256 4.19 3.00 17.44
C SER A 256 2.89 2.41 16.90
N GLY A 257 1.87 2.33 17.73
CA GLY A 257 0.57 1.86 17.30
C GLY A 257 -0.53 2.24 18.29
N THR A 258 -1.75 2.03 17.88
CA THR A 258 -2.95 2.16 18.73
C THR A 258 -4.00 1.16 18.25
N ILE A 259 -4.65 0.50 19.21
CA ILE A 259 -5.81 -0.35 18.97
C ILE A 259 -6.94 0.15 19.85
N THR A 260 -8.08 0.41 19.23
CA THR A 260 -9.34 0.69 19.93
C THR A 260 -10.42 -0.20 19.33
N LEU A 261 -11.18 -0.85 20.20
CA LEU A 261 -12.32 -1.65 19.81
C LEU A 261 -13.43 -1.38 20.80
N ASP A 262 -14.59 -0.98 20.30
CA ASP A 262 -15.79 -0.78 21.09
C ASP A 262 -16.97 -1.46 20.39
N GLY A 263 -17.77 -2.19 21.14
CA GLY A 263 -18.95 -2.88 20.62
C GLY A 263 -20.07 -2.92 21.65
N VAL A 264 -21.29 -2.76 21.17
CA VAL A 264 -22.50 -2.89 21.97
C VAL A 264 -23.54 -3.69 21.20
N LEU A 265 -24.05 -4.73 21.81
CA LEU A 265 -25.22 -5.47 21.35
C LEU A 265 -26.35 -5.23 22.34
N ALA A 266 -27.43 -4.64 21.91
CA ALA A 266 -28.68 -4.52 22.69
C ALA A 266 -29.72 -5.47 22.09
N ALA A 267 -30.25 -6.35 22.92
CA ALA A 267 -31.27 -7.32 22.54
C ALA A 267 -32.36 -7.36 23.64
N HIS A 268 -33.52 -7.98 23.34
CA HIS A 268 -34.61 -8.10 24.32
C HIS A 268 -34.21 -8.81 25.61
N ALA A 269 -33.26 -9.75 25.53
CA ALA A 269 -32.83 -10.55 26.69
C ALA A 269 -31.72 -9.88 27.51
N GLY A 270 -31.20 -8.73 27.08
CA GLY A 270 -30.11 -8.04 27.76
C GLY A 270 -29.20 -7.29 26.82
N SER A 271 -28.10 -6.74 27.34
CA SER A 271 -27.09 -6.05 26.56
C SER A 271 -25.71 -6.63 26.82
N LEU A 272 -24.90 -6.69 25.76
CA LEU A 272 -23.50 -7.06 25.85
C LEU A 272 -22.64 -5.89 25.29
N GLY A 273 -21.56 -5.62 25.98
CA GLY A 273 -20.56 -4.66 25.51
C GLY A 273 -19.20 -5.33 25.38
N ALA A 274 -18.37 -4.78 24.54
CA ALA A 274 -16.96 -5.17 24.42
C ALA A 274 -16.11 -3.95 24.25
N SER A 275 -14.97 -3.89 24.92
CA SER A 275 -14.01 -2.79 24.74
C SER A 275 -12.57 -3.29 24.83
N LEU A 276 -11.72 -2.68 24.03
CA LEU A 276 -10.27 -2.81 24.07
C LEU A 276 -9.67 -1.45 23.77
N PHE A 277 -8.72 -1.05 24.58
CA PHE A 277 -7.93 0.14 24.36
C PHE A 277 -6.45 -0.14 24.67
N ASP A 278 -5.60 -0.01 23.65
CA ASP A 278 -4.16 -0.12 23.79
C ASP A 278 -3.49 0.98 22.97
N THR A 279 -2.68 1.80 23.62
CA THR A 279 -1.92 2.90 23.00
C THR A 279 -0.47 2.53 22.66
N ASN A 280 -0.07 1.29 22.95
CA ASN A 280 1.28 0.83 22.71
C ASN A 280 1.33 -0.63 22.20
N PRO A 281 0.46 -1.04 21.27
CA PRO A 281 0.57 -2.35 20.66
C PRO A 281 1.88 -2.47 19.90
N ARG A 282 2.38 -3.68 19.77
CA ARG A 282 3.56 -3.95 18.96
C ARG A 282 3.17 -3.93 17.49
N PHE A 283 3.65 -2.93 16.75
CA PHE A 283 3.52 -2.84 15.30
C PHE A 283 4.86 -3.19 14.64
N GLU A 284 4.87 -4.12 13.72
CA GLU A 284 6.05 -4.54 12.94
C GLU A 284 5.69 -4.57 11.46
N PHE A 285 6.60 -4.06 10.63
CA PHE A 285 6.49 -4.17 9.18
C PHE A 285 7.85 -4.65 8.66
N HIS A 286 7.87 -5.70 7.85
CA HIS A 286 9.12 -6.30 7.37
C HIS A 286 9.28 -6.02 5.88
N LEU A 287 10.36 -5.32 5.53
CA LEU A 287 10.77 -5.12 4.14
C LEU A 287 11.76 -6.22 3.73
N PRO A 288 11.58 -6.85 2.55
CA PRO A 288 12.45 -7.92 2.05
C PRO A 288 13.80 -7.40 1.52
N TRP A 289 14.68 -8.32 1.14
CA TRP A 289 15.74 -8.02 0.19
C TRP A 289 15.13 -7.58 -1.14
N GLU A 290 15.76 -6.60 -1.77
CA GLU A 290 15.38 -6.08 -3.08
C GLU A 290 16.60 -6.09 -3.98
N PHE A 291 16.43 -6.64 -5.19
CA PHE A 291 17.46 -6.74 -6.22
C PHE A 291 16.90 -6.10 -7.48
N GLN A 292 17.60 -5.10 -7.99
CA GLN A 292 17.24 -4.42 -9.23
C GLN A 292 18.36 -4.61 -10.24
N GLY A 293 18.01 -4.91 -11.49
CA GLY A 293 18.93 -5.01 -12.62
C GLY A 293 18.32 -4.41 -13.86
N GLY A 294 19.10 -3.63 -14.63
CA GLY A 294 18.66 -2.97 -15.83
C GLY A 294 19.68 -3.03 -16.96
N VAL A 295 19.16 -3.06 -18.18
CA VAL A 295 19.93 -2.95 -19.42
C VAL A 295 19.29 -1.88 -20.29
N ALA A 296 20.07 -0.90 -20.72
CA ALA A 296 19.59 0.19 -21.55
C ALA A 296 20.42 0.34 -22.83
N PHE A 297 19.75 0.72 -23.89
CA PHE A 297 20.35 1.22 -25.13
C PHE A 297 20.14 2.74 -25.17
N VAL A 298 21.23 3.47 -25.39
CA VAL A 298 21.27 4.93 -25.42
C VAL A 298 21.81 5.40 -26.78
N GLY A 299 20.88 5.66 -27.68
CA GLY A 299 21.20 6.21 -29.00
C GLY A 299 20.98 7.72 -29.06
N ASP A 300 21.35 8.32 -30.21
CA ASP A 300 21.24 9.77 -30.40
C ASP A 300 19.82 10.30 -30.35
N ARG A 301 18.84 9.51 -30.82
CA ARG A 301 17.45 9.93 -30.97
C ARG A 301 16.50 9.23 -30.00
N PHE A 302 16.88 8.11 -29.43
CA PHE A 302 16.04 7.35 -28.52
C PHE A 302 16.86 6.64 -27.45
N GLU A 303 16.27 6.46 -26.32
CA GLU A 303 16.77 5.64 -25.22
C GLU A 303 15.70 4.63 -24.85
N LEU A 304 16.10 3.40 -24.59
CA LEU A 304 15.22 2.30 -24.18
C LEU A 304 15.90 1.51 -23.07
N GLU A 305 15.18 1.18 -22.03
CA GLU A 305 15.66 0.38 -20.90
C GLU A 305 14.66 -0.72 -20.55
N ALA A 306 15.19 -1.87 -20.14
CA ALA A 306 14.44 -2.94 -19.53
C ALA A 306 15.03 -3.26 -18.16
N ASP A 307 14.16 -3.29 -17.13
CA ASP A 307 14.52 -3.56 -15.75
C ASP A 307 13.80 -4.80 -15.22
N LEU A 308 14.52 -5.50 -14.34
CA LEU A 308 13.98 -6.53 -13.44
C LEU A 308 14.10 -6.05 -12.00
N LEU A 309 13.06 -6.24 -11.22
CA LEU A 309 13.01 -5.88 -9.81
C LEU A 309 12.48 -7.06 -9.01
N ALA A 310 13.37 -7.73 -8.28
CA ALA A 310 13.07 -8.94 -7.52
C ALA A 310 13.04 -8.67 -6.02
N TYR A 311 12.09 -9.30 -5.33
CA TYR A 311 11.94 -9.24 -3.88
C TYR A 311 11.96 -10.65 -3.30
N THR A 312 12.63 -10.83 -2.17
CA THR A 312 12.59 -12.11 -1.45
C THR A 312 11.29 -12.27 -0.67
N PRO A 313 10.87 -13.51 -0.37
CA PRO A 313 9.72 -13.73 0.49
C PRO A 313 10.00 -13.29 1.92
N VAL A 314 8.93 -12.91 2.65
CA VAL A 314 8.92 -12.67 4.09
C VAL A 314 7.96 -13.65 4.73
N SER A 315 8.46 -14.47 5.64
CA SER A 315 7.65 -15.43 6.41
C SER A 315 6.55 -14.71 7.20
N ALA A 316 5.46 -15.42 7.49
CA ALA A 316 4.36 -14.87 8.26
C ALA A 316 4.81 -14.36 9.63
N TYR A 317 4.38 -13.16 9.98
CA TYR A 317 4.67 -12.48 11.26
C TYR A 317 3.45 -11.71 11.76
N SER A 318 3.42 -11.38 13.04
CA SER A 318 2.39 -10.49 13.59
C SER A 318 2.69 -9.05 13.18
N LEU A 319 1.88 -8.49 12.28
CA LEU A 319 1.97 -7.08 11.88
C LEU A 319 1.60 -6.16 13.04
N ILE A 320 0.52 -6.51 13.76
CA ILE A 320 0.14 -5.83 14.98
C ILE A 320 -0.35 -6.84 16.02
N SER A 321 0.15 -6.71 17.23
CA SER A 321 -0.21 -7.55 18.37
C SER A 321 -0.26 -6.74 19.66
N THR A 322 -1.11 -7.16 20.57
CA THR A 322 -1.26 -6.56 21.90
C THR A 322 -1.34 -7.63 22.99
N ASN A 323 -0.86 -7.30 24.16
CA ASN A 323 -1.06 -8.08 25.38
C ASN A 323 -2.34 -7.65 26.14
N ALA A 324 -2.98 -6.56 25.70
CA ALA A 324 -4.25 -6.14 26.28
C ALA A 324 -5.36 -7.09 25.84
N SER A 325 -6.29 -7.37 26.76
CA SER A 325 -7.45 -8.21 26.51
C SER A 325 -8.67 -7.35 26.18
N THR A 326 -9.48 -7.81 25.24
CA THR A 326 -10.82 -7.27 25.04
C THR A 326 -11.67 -7.64 26.25
N LEU A 327 -12.23 -6.65 26.92
CA LEU A 327 -13.15 -6.87 28.03
C LEU A 327 -14.57 -7.01 27.47
N VAL A 328 -15.15 -8.19 27.60
CA VAL A 328 -16.55 -8.44 27.27
C VAL A 328 -17.35 -8.37 28.55
N TYR A 329 -18.36 -7.50 28.60
CA TYR A 329 -19.19 -7.26 29.77
C TYR A 329 -20.68 -7.22 29.39
N GLY A 330 -21.54 -7.62 30.29
CA GLY A 330 -22.96 -7.57 30.05
C GLY A 330 -23.78 -8.44 31.00
N SER A 331 -25.09 -8.36 30.79
CA SER A 331 -26.07 -9.18 31.50
C SER A 331 -26.85 -9.98 30.48
N ALA A 332 -26.87 -11.28 30.63
CA ALA A 332 -27.66 -12.20 29.79
C ALA A 332 -29.15 -12.24 30.19
N GLY A 333 -29.58 -11.39 31.13
CA GLY A 333 -30.96 -11.28 31.60
C GLY A 333 -31.07 -10.66 33.03
N PRO A 334 -32.28 -10.33 33.48
CA PRO A 334 -32.47 -9.59 34.73
C PRO A 334 -32.00 -10.35 35.98
N ASN A 335 -31.78 -11.66 35.88
CA ASN A 335 -31.38 -12.51 37.01
C ASN A 335 -29.94 -13.04 36.92
N ILE A 336 -29.16 -12.62 35.89
CA ILE A 336 -27.76 -13.03 35.71
C ILE A 336 -26.87 -11.84 36.02
N PRO A 337 -25.99 -11.93 37.04
CA PRO A 337 -25.12 -10.82 37.36
C PRO A 337 -24.21 -10.47 36.17
N PRO A 338 -23.90 -9.19 36.01
CA PRO A 338 -22.93 -8.77 34.97
C PRO A 338 -21.60 -9.49 35.17
N SER A 339 -21.09 -10.06 34.10
CA SER A 339 -19.77 -10.70 34.09
C SER A 339 -18.82 -9.97 33.17
N VAL A 340 -17.54 -9.95 33.52
CA VAL A 340 -16.47 -9.41 32.69
C VAL A 340 -15.55 -10.57 32.30
N ILE A 341 -15.47 -10.86 31.04
CA ILE A 341 -14.67 -11.96 30.51
C ILE A 341 -13.57 -11.37 29.62
N PRO A 342 -12.27 -11.51 29.98
CA PRO A 342 -11.19 -11.10 29.13
C PRO A 342 -11.03 -12.05 27.93
N GLN A 343 -10.94 -11.48 26.73
CA GLN A 343 -10.69 -12.21 25.48
C GLN A 343 -9.41 -11.70 24.85
N PRO A 344 -8.49 -12.56 24.38
CA PRO A 344 -7.30 -12.11 23.70
C PRO A 344 -7.66 -11.45 22.36
N PHE A 345 -7.00 -10.33 22.04
CA PHE A 345 -7.11 -9.72 20.73
C PHE A 345 -6.34 -10.59 19.71
N PRO A 346 -6.97 -11.02 18.60
CA PRO A 346 -6.27 -11.81 17.61
C PRO A 346 -5.19 -10.98 16.91
N ALA A 347 -3.97 -11.49 16.86
CA ALA A 347 -2.90 -10.83 16.15
C ALA A 347 -3.22 -10.71 14.66
N LEU A 348 -3.02 -9.51 14.10
CA LEU A 348 -3.11 -9.29 12.67
C LEU A 348 -1.79 -9.74 12.02
N THR A 349 -1.87 -10.66 11.10
CA THR A 349 -0.71 -11.31 10.49
C THR A 349 -0.45 -10.73 9.10
N SER A 350 0.82 -10.53 8.77
CA SER A 350 1.27 -10.24 7.41
C SER A 350 2.31 -11.26 6.94
N ALA A 351 2.33 -11.51 5.63
CA ALA A 351 3.30 -12.37 4.96
C ALA A 351 3.49 -11.88 3.52
N SER A 352 4.69 -12.02 3.00
CA SER A 352 4.97 -11.64 1.60
C SER A 352 5.58 -12.81 0.83
N ASN A 353 5.03 -13.04 -0.36
CA ASN A 353 5.64 -13.94 -1.34
C ASN A 353 6.83 -13.26 -2.02
N GLY A 354 7.80 -14.05 -2.44
CA GLY A 354 8.81 -13.56 -3.38
C GLY A 354 8.17 -13.24 -4.73
N LEU A 355 8.62 -12.17 -5.37
CA LEU A 355 8.10 -11.77 -6.68
C LEU A 355 9.17 -11.11 -7.55
N VAL A 356 8.91 -11.05 -8.85
CA VAL A 356 9.72 -10.35 -9.83
C VAL A 356 8.82 -9.44 -10.66
N ASN A 357 9.08 -8.14 -10.62
CA ASN A 357 8.49 -7.16 -11.51
C ASN A 357 9.38 -6.89 -12.70
N VAL A 358 8.78 -6.58 -13.83
CA VAL A 358 9.46 -6.24 -15.08
C VAL A 358 8.98 -4.87 -15.53
N GLY A 359 9.90 -4.04 -15.98
CA GLY A 359 9.60 -2.75 -16.59
C GLY A 359 10.35 -2.59 -17.91
N VAL A 360 9.71 -1.99 -18.90
CA VAL A 360 10.32 -1.54 -20.14
C VAL A 360 9.87 -0.13 -20.40
N GLY A 361 10.82 0.77 -20.65
CA GLY A 361 10.50 2.16 -20.90
C GLY A 361 11.64 2.94 -21.53
N GLY A 362 11.31 4.13 -21.96
CA GLY A 362 12.27 4.98 -22.61
C GLY A 362 11.66 6.22 -23.22
N HIS A 363 12.46 6.91 -24.04
CA HIS A 363 12.00 8.10 -24.71
C HIS A 363 12.60 8.26 -26.10
N VAL A 364 11.94 9.07 -26.92
CA VAL A 364 12.43 9.53 -28.22
C VAL A 364 12.62 11.05 -28.19
N ARG A 365 13.62 11.54 -28.94
CA ARG A 365 13.91 12.95 -29.17
C ARG A 365 13.51 13.31 -30.61
N PRO A 366 12.27 13.77 -30.86
CA PRO A 366 11.79 14.04 -32.21
C PRO A 366 12.44 15.26 -32.83
N LEU A 367 12.92 16.21 -32.00
CA LEU A 367 13.59 17.45 -32.44
C LEU A 367 15.05 17.41 -32.04
N GLN A 368 15.97 17.50 -33.03
CA GLN A 368 17.41 17.43 -32.78
C GLN A 368 18.00 18.70 -32.16
N ASP A 369 17.36 19.82 -32.41
CA ASP A 369 17.81 21.16 -31.99
C ASP A 369 17.19 21.57 -30.61
N ARG A 370 16.33 20.77 -30.05
CA ARG A 370 15.67 21.05 -28.77
C ARG A 370 15.68 19.82 -27.88
N ASP A 371 15.93 20.02 -26.60
CA ASP A 371 15.80 18.95 -25.59
C ASP A 371 14.31 18.73 -25.24
N PHE A 372 13.57 18.24 -26.24
CA PHE A 372 12.19 17.80 -26.10
C PHE A 372 12.14 16.30 -26.28
N ARG A 373 11.47 15.60 -25.36
CA ARG A 373 11.38 14.13 -25.32
C ARG A 373 9.94 13.68 -25.15
N ILE A 374 9.60 12.58 -25.79
CA ILE A 374 8.35 11.85 -25.61
C ILE A 374 8.71 10.55 -24.93
N HIS A 375 8.14 10.33 -23.76
CA HIS A 375 8.38 9.19 -22.88
C HIS A 375 7.23 8.17 -22.96
N GLY A 376 7.56 6.90 -22.77
CA GLY A 376 6.58 5.85 -22.62
C GLY A 376 7.16 4.65 -21.91
N GLY A 377 6.31 3.90 -21.24
CA GLY A 377 6.71 2.70 -20.53
C GLY A 377 5.54 1.78 -20.20
N ILE A 378 5.89 0.53 -19.97
CA ILE A 378 4.99 -0.52 -19.50
C ILE A 378 5.69 -1.36 -18.44
N GLY A 379 4.99 -1.81 -17.43
CA GLY A 379 5.58 -2.64 -16.39
C GLY A 379 4.55 -3.42 -15.59
N SER A 380 5.01 -4.44 -14.90
CA SER A 380 4.23 -5.15 -13.90
C SER A 380 4.42 -4.51 -12.53
N ASN A 381 3.38 -4.55 -11.72
CA ASN A 381 3.41 -4.20 -10.30
C ASN A 381 2.63 -5.28 -9.54
N LEU A 382 3.30 -6.44 -9.38
CA LEU A 382 2.72 -7.62 -8.77
C LEU A 382 2.60 -7.45 -7.25
N SER A 383 1.60 -8.10 -6.71
CA SER A 383 1.31 -8.05 -5.28
C SER A 383 2.24 -8.95 -4.49
N PRO A 384 2.89 -8.45 -3.43
CA PRO A 384 3.67 -9.29 -2.53
C PRO A 384 2.82 -10.14 -1.56
N VAL A 385 1.53 -9.91 -1.48
CA VAL A 385 0.65 -10.50 -0.45
C VAL A 385 0.70 -12.02 -0.47
N GLY A 386 1.10 -12.61 0.64
CA GLY A 386 1.16 -14.05 0.86
C GLY A 386 -0.16 -14.65 1.37
N ASP A 387 -0.31 -15.96 1.27
CA ASP A 387 -1.56 -16.65 1.65
C ASP A 387 -1.88 -16.57 3.15
N ALA A 388 -0.88 -16.31 3.99
CA ALA A 388 -1.06 -16.14 5.43
C ALA A 388 -1.37 -14.69 5.85
N ASP A 389 -1.40 -13.75 4.90
CA ASP A 389 -1.75 -12.36 5.18
C ASP A 389 -3.24 -12.22 5.50
N THR A 390 -3.55 -11.42 6.54
CA THR A 390 -4.93 -11.23 7.01
C THR A 390 -5.44 -9.80 6.82
N ILE A 391 -4.61 -8.90 6.27
CA ILE A 391 -4.90 -7.48 6.20
C ILE A 391 -4.89 -6.99 4.76
N PHE A 392 -3.84 -7.37 4.03
CA PHE A 392 -3.61 -6.85 2.70
C PHE A 392 -4.32 -7.68 1.63
N SER A 393 -4.71 -7.01 0.57
CA SER A 393 -5.40 -7.63 -0.56
C SER A 393 -4.42 -7.86 -1.71
N LYS A 394 -4.47 -9.06 -2.28
CA LYS A 394 -3.64 -9.43 -3.42
C LYS A 394 -4.25 -8.86 -4.71
N VAL A 395 -3.53 -7.90 -5.32
CA VAL A 395 -3.91 -7.29 -6.59
C VAL A 395 -2.68 -7.15 -7.47
N ASP A 396 -2.60 -7.95 -8.50
CA ASP A 396 -1.56 -7.83 -9.52
C ASP A 396 -1.96 -6.73 -10.51
N LEU A 397 -1.07 -5.74 -10.70
CA LEU A 397 -1.32 -4.58 -11.55
C LEU A 397 -0.41 -4.59 -12.78
N LEU A 398 -0.98 -4.24 -13.92
CA LEU A 398 -0.25 -3.83 -15.12
C LEU A 398 -0.21 -2.31 -15.18
N THR A 399 0.97 -1.75 -15.37
CA THR A 399 1.19 -0.31 -15.45
C THR A 399 1.58 0.10 -16.87
N TRP A 400 1.06 1.20 -17.37
CA TRP A 400 1.58 1.88 -18.55
C TRP A 400 1.64 3.39 -18.33
N THR A 401 2.60 4.03 -18.97
CA THR A 401 2.90 5.45 -18.81
C THR A 401 3.13 6.11 -20.16
N LEU A 402 2.77 7.38 -20.26
CA LEU A 402 3.04 8.22 -21.42
C LEU A 402 3.29 9.64 -20.93
N GLY A 403 4.30 10.32 -21.50
CA GLY A 403 4.59 11.69 -21.08
C GLY A 403 5.50 12.44 -22.03
N VAL A 404 5.75 13.68 -21.67
CA VAL A 404 6.67 14.57 -22.38
C VAL A 404 7.60 15.26 -21.38
N SER A 405 8.79 15.61 -21.82
CA SER A 405 9.69 16.48 -21.07
C SER A 405 10.42 17.46 -21.96
N GLY A 406 10.92 18.52 -21.34
CA GLY A 406 11.72 19.51 -22.03
C GLY A 406 12.64 20.26 -21.07
N THR A 407 13.68 20.88 -21.65
CA THR A 407 14.62 21.73 -20.92
C THR A 407 14.56 23.15 -21.46
N TRP A 408 14.46 24.12 -20.57
CA TRP A 408 14.54 25.52 -20.87
C TRP A 408 15.54 26.20 -19.94
N ASN A 409 16.67 26.59 -20.49
CA ASN A 409 17.82 27.07 -19.72
C ASN A 409 18.28 26.01 -18.69
N LYS A 410 18.18 26.37 -17.39
CA LYS A 410 18.54 25.49 -16.26
C LYS A 410 17.34 24.71 -15.71
N PHE A 411 16.15 24.96 -16.23
CA PHE A 411 14.94 24.29 -15.79
C PHE A 411 14.62 23.12 -16.71
N GLN A 412 14.30 22.00 -16.10
CA GLN A 412 13.77 20.82 -16.78
C GLN A 412 12.38 20.52 -16.22
N PHE A 413 11.43 20.29 -17.09
CA PHE A 413 10.06 19.98 -16.73
C PHE A 413 9.60 18.72 -17.42
N SER A 414 8.73 17.96 -16.77
CA SER A 414 8.04 16.83 -17.38
C SER A 414 6.57 16.82 -16.94
N ALA A 415 5.74 16.23 -17.81
CA ALA A 415 4.35 15.94 -17.51
C ALA A 415 3.92 14.67 -18.22
N GLY A 416 3.04 13.89 -17.62
CA GLY A 416 2.55 12.69 -18.24
C GLY A 416 1.41 12.05 -17.47
N PHE A 417 1.02 10.88 -17.96
CA PHE A 417 -0.07 10.07 -17.46
C PHE A 417 0.46 8.69 -17.08
N ASN A 418 -0.01 8.19 -15.94
CA ASN A 418 0.19 6.83 -15.47
C ASN A 418 -1.15 6.13 -15.32
N HIS A 419 -1.23 4.89 -15.74
CA HIS A 419 -2.39 4.06 -15.54
C HIS A 419 -1.98 2.68 -15.05
N GLN A 420 -2.62 2.22 -13.99
CA GLN A 420 -2.45 0.87 -13.47
C GLN A 420 -3.81 0.18 -13.42
N SER A 421 -3.85 -1.08 -13.81
CA SER A 421 -5.09 -1.87 -13.78
C SER A 421 -4.82 -3.32 -13.42
N GLY A 422 -5.74 -3.91 -12.70
CA GLY A 422 -5.68 -5.30 -12.27
C GLY A 422 -6.98 -5.78 -11.68
N THR A 423 -6.96 -6.98 -11.11
CA THR A 423 -8.13 -7.60 -10.50
C THR A 423 -7.74 -8.11 -9.12
N ALA A 424 -8.52 -7.79 -8.12
CA ALA A 424 -8.37 -8.38 -6.80
C ALA A 424 -8.84 -9.84 -6.82
N ASN A 425 -8.00 -10.75 -6.32
CA ASN A 425 -8.32 -12.17 -6.39
C ASN A 425 -9.29 -12.58 -5.27
N ASN A 426 -10.42 -13.18 -5.69
CA ASN A 426 -11.34 -13.95 -4.85
C ASN A 426 -11.70 -13.30 -3.50
N ILE A 427 -12.25 -12.08 -3.54
CA ILE A 427 -12.81 -11.45 -2.36
C ILE A 427 -14.10 -12.17 -2.00
N THR A 428 -14.13 -12.87 -0.87
CA THR A 428 -15.32 -13.55 -0.39
C THR A 428 -16.08 -12.63 0.55
N LEU A 429 -17.28 -12.26 0.16
CA LEU A 429 -18.25 -11.55 0.99
C LEU A 429 -19.21 -12.58 1.56
N ARG A 430 -19.41 -12.56 2.86
CA ARG A 430 -20.42 -13.39 3.50
C ARG A 430 -21.63 -12.53 3.82
N ASN A 431 -22.79 -12.89 3.27
CA ASN A 431 -24.04 -12.34 3.74
C ASN A 431 -24.33 -12.96 5.12
N LEU A 432 -24.34 -12.16 6.16
CA LEU A 432 -24.46 -12.62 7.53
C LEU A 432 -25.89 -12.90 7.94
N LEU A 433 -26.87 -12.44 7.15
CA LEU A 433 -28.28 -12.74 7.42
C LEU A 433 -28.65 -14.16 7.05
N ASN A 434 -28.19 -14.61 5.89
CA ASN A 434 -28.52 -15.93 5.36
C ASN A 434 -27.33 -16.89 5.26
N GLY A 435 -26.12 -16.45 5.68
CA GLY A 435 -24.89 -17.24 5.64
C GLY A 435 -24.33 -17.47 4.23
N GLU A 436 -24.97 -16.91 3.18
CA GLU A 436 -24.48 -17.06 1.81
C GLU A 436 -23.15 -16.36 1.62
N THR A 437 -22.25 -17.01 0.93
CA THR A 437 -20.96 -16.44 0.53
C THR A 437 -20.98 -16.05 -0.92
N VAL A 438 -20.64 -14.79 -1.21
CA VAL A 438 -20.45 -14.29 -2.56
C VAL A 438 -18.95 -14.05 -2.75
N THR A 439 -18.34 -14.79 -3.66
CA THR A 439 -16.96 -14.54 -4.06
C THR A 439 -16.95 -13.62 -5.26
N THR A 440 -16.23 -12.53 -5.20
CA THR A 440 -16.10 -11.54 -6.25
C THR A 440 -14.63 -11.19 -6.49
N SER A 441 -14.33 -10.78 -7.71
CA SER A 441 -12.99 -10.33 -8.11
C SER A 441 -13.10 -8.92 -8.71
N PRO A 442 -13.17 -7.89 -7.84
CA PRO A 442 -13.34 -6.51 -8.32
C PRO A 442 -12.12 -6.06 -9.13
N ALA A 443 -12.38 -5.32 -10.20
CA ALA A 443 -11.32 -4.67 -10.96
C ALA A 443 -10.85 -3.41 -10.22
N VAL A 444 -9.52 -3.24 -10.19
CA VAL A 444 -8.84 -2.07 -9.60
C VAL A 444 -8.25 -1.27 -10.75
N ARG A 445 -8.52 0.03 -10.77
CA ARG A 445 -7.95 0.97 -11.74
C ARG A 445 -7.41 2.19 -11.00
N ILE A 446 -6.20 2.58 -11.35
CA ILE A 446 -5.54 3.77 -10.82
C ILE A 446 -5.10 4.58 -12.03
N GLY A 447 -5.65 5.77 -12.22
CA GLY A 447 -5.24 6.71 -13.24
C GLY A 447 -4.60 7.93 -12.60
N GLY A 448 -3.52 8.46 -13.16
CA GLY A 448 -2.88 9.62 -12.56
C GLY A 448 -2.13 10.51 -13.53
N LEU A 449 -2.15 11.80 -13.25
CA LEU A 449 -1.27 12.78 -13.87
C LEU A 449 0.00 12.93 -13.04
N ILE A 450 1.14 12.95 -13.69
CA ILE A 450 2.45 13.14 -13.08
C ILE A 450 3.05 14.42 -13.67
N TYR A 451 3.65 15.24 -12.84
CA TYR A 451 4.41 16.42 -13.27
C TYR A 451 5.67 16.58 -12.44
N SER A 452 6.71 17.11 -13.05
CA SER A 452 7.98 17.36 -12.37
C SER A 452 8.65 18.66 -12.81
N LEU A 453 9.47 19.17 -11.91
CA LEU A 453 10.35 20.30 -12.15
C LEU A 453 11.73 20.01 -11.57
N ALA A 454 12.78 20.31 -12.33
CA ALA A 454 14.16 20.24 -11.86
C ALA A 454 14.89 21.53 -12.22
N TYR A 455 15.88 21.87 -11.40
CA TYR A 455 16.78 23.01 -11.60
C TYR A 455 18.23 22.54 -11.48
N ARG A 456 19.08 22.93 -12.46
CA ARG A 456 20.50 22.66 -12.49
C ARG A 456 21.26 23.96 -12.16
N PHE A 457 22.13 23.88 -11.17
CA PHE A 457 22.91 25.03 -10.68
C PHE A 457 24.08 25.39 -11.60
#